data_2e9aecc58506417cb9f4acc44d20c0ec
#
_entry.id   2e9aecc58506417cb9f4acc44d20c0ec
#
_cell.length_a   1.000
_cell.length_b   1.000
_cell.length_c   1.000
_cell.angle_alpha   90.00
_cell.angle_beta   90.00
_cell.angle_gamma   90.00
#
_symmetry.space_group_name_H-M   'P 1'
#
loop_
_entity.id
_entity.type
_entity.pdbx_description
1 polymer ?
#
loop_
_entity_poly.entity_id
_entity_poly.type
_entity_poly.pdbx_seq_one_letter_code
_entity_poly.pdbx_strand_id
1 'polypeptide(L)'
;MGSYDDRVSDIDDVPADLARLRSSIDNIDAALIHLLAERFKCTQAVGELKAARGMPPADPPREVAQVARLRALADEAGLDPQFAEAFLNFIIAEVIHHHERIAGGSSSAGSDPG
;
A
#
# COMPACT_ATOMS: atom_id res chain seq x y z
N MET A 1 -19.76 18.25 0.37
CA MET A 1 -19.39 18.10 0.27
C MET A 1 -18.69 18.13 0.28
N GLY A 2 -18.49 18.18 0.33
CA GLY A 2 -17.81 18.10 0.28
C GLY A 2 -17.06 18.42 0.66
N SER A 3 -16.94 18.72 0.85
CA SER A 3 -16.31 19.01 1.14
C SER A 3 -15.87 19.84 1.54
N TYR A 4 -15.94 20.26 1.67
CA TYR A 4 -15.65 21.06 1.85
C TYR A 4 -15.82 21.91 2.00
N ASP A 5 -16.04 22.15 2.01
CA ASP A 5 -16.19 22.94 1.88
C ASP A 5 -16.42 23.68 1.76
N ASP A 6 -16.62 23.97 2.01
CA ASP A 6 -16.85 24.59 1.73
C ASP A 6 -16.71 25.42 1.84
N ARG A 7 -16.46 25.98 2.08
CA ARG A 7 -16.29 26.70 2.01
C ARG A 7 -16.30 27.52 1.68
N VAL A 8 -16.20 27.61 1.87
CA VAL A 8 -16.56 28.32 1.26
C VAL A 8 -16.35 29.49 0.44
N SER A 9 -16.42 30.40 0.59
CA SER A 9 -16.33 31.47 -0.31
C SER A 9 -14.97 31.65 -0.93
N ASP A 10 -13.93 31.54 -0.18
CA ASP A 10 -12.62 31.53 -0.77
C ASP A 10 -12.47 30.35 -1.66
N ILE A 11 -13.27 29.38 -1.46
CA ILE A 11 -13.31 28.24 -2.31
C ILE A 11 -13.71 28.63 -3.73
N ASP A 12 -14.45 29.66 -3.86
CA ASP A 12 -14.91 30.08 -5.15
C ASP A 12 -13.79 30.49 -6.07
N ASP A 13 -12.62 30.75 -5.53
CA ASP A 13 -11.52 31.19 -6.35
C ASP A 13 -10.76 30.07 -7.02
N VAL A 14 -11.15 28.84 -6.77
CA VAL A 14 -10.47 27.68 -7.40
C VAL A 14 -10.93 27.56 -8.84
N PRO A 15 -10.00 27.59 -9.81
CA PRO A 15 -10.39 27.39 -11.20
C PRO A 15 -11.04 26.05 -11.43
N ALA A 16 -11.97 26.01 -12.35
CA ALA A 16 -12.72 24.78 -12.64
C ALA A 16 -11.82 23.64 -13.09
N ASP A 17 -10.81 23.94 -13.89
CA ASP A 17 -9.92 22.88 -14.35
C ASP A 17 -9.08 22.31 -13.21
N LEU A 18 -8.66 23.16 -12.27
CA LEU A 18 -7.94 22.68 -11.09
C LEU A 18 -8.85 21.83 -10.22
N ALA A 19 -10.10 22.24 -10.05
CA ALA A 19 -11.07 21.47 -9.27
C ALA A 19 -11.28 20.07 -9.88
N ARG A 20 -11.37 20.00 -11.22
CA ARG A 20 -11.53 18.71 -11.91
C ARG A 20 -10.33 17.81 -11.67
N LEU A 21 -9.12 18.37 -11.79
CA LEU A 21 -7.90 17.58 -11.57
C LEU A 21 -7.81 17.09 -10.15
N ARG A 22 -8.15 17.93 -9.19
CA ARG A 22 -8.15 17.52 -7.78
C ARG A 22 -9.16 16.42 -7.51
N SER A 23 -10.33 16.51 -8.13
CA SER A 23 -11.35 15.48 -8.00
C SER A 23 -10.84 14.15 -8.59
N SER A 24 -10.16 14.21 -9.73
CA SER A 24 -9.56 13.01 -10.32
C SER A 24 -8.50 12.42 -9.39
N ILE A 25 -7.66 13.25 -8.80
CA ILE A 25 -6.66 12.80 -7.86
C ILE A 25 -7.31 12.13 -6.66
N ASP A 26 -8.36 12.73 -6.12
CA ASP A 26 -9.06 12.14 -4.98
C ASP A 26 -9.61 10.76 -5.32
N ASN A 27 -10.16 10.60 -6.52
CA ASN A 27 -10.69 9.31 -6.96
C ASN A 27 -9.58 8.27 -7.13
N ILE A 28 -8.44 8.70 -7.68
CA ILE A 28 -7.29 7.82 -7.84
C ILE A 28 -6.77 7.41 -6.46
N ASP A 29 -6.67 8.35 -5.55
CA ASP A 29 -6.21 8.05 -4.19
C ASP A 29 -7.13 7.05 -3.50
N ALA A 30 -8.44 7.22 -3.66
CA ALA A 30 -9.40 6.28 -3.08
C ALA A 30 -9.20 4.87 -3.66
N ALA A 31 -9.02 4.78 -4.97
CA ALA A 31 -8.76 3.49 -5.62
C ALA A 31 -7.47 2.87 -5.10
N LEU A 32 -6.42 3.70 -4.95
CA LEU A 32 -5.14 3.21 -4.45
C LEU A 32 -5.27 2.64 -3.05
N ILE A 33 -5.97 3.32 -2.17
CA ILE A 33 -6.17 2.85 -0.80
C ILE A 33 -6.94 1.52 -0.79
N HIS A 34 -7.99 1.41 -1.59
CA HIS A 34 -8.72 0.15 -1.68
C HIS A 34 -7.85 -0.98 -2.23
N LEU A 35 -7.01 -0.70 -3.22
CA LEU A 35 -6.10 -1.69 -3.77
C LEU A 35 -5.07 -2.13 -2.75
N LEU A 36 -4.53 -1.18 -1.98
CA LEU A 36 -3.60 -1.52 -0.91
C LEU A 36 -4.27 -2.40 0.13
N ALA A 37 -5.51 -2.10 0.49
CA ALA A 37 -6.24 -2.92 1.45
C ALA A 37 -6.39 -4.35 0.94
N GLU A 38 -6.74 -4.51 -0.34
CA GLU A 38 -6.85 -5.85 -0.93
C GLU A 38 -5.51 -6.56 -0.96
N ARG A 39 -4.46 -5.81 -1.29
CA ARG A 39 -3.13 -6.39 -1.31
C ARG A 39 -2.73 -6.89 0.07
N PHE A 40 -3.00 -6.12 1.11
CA PHE A 40 -2.68 -6.53 2.48
C PHE A 40 -3.47 -7.78 2.90
N LYS A 41 -4.73 -7.89 2.48
CA LYS A 41 -5.50 -9.11 2.75
C LYS A 41 -4.84 -10.33 2.11
N CYS A 42 -4.38 -10.18 0.87
CA CYS A 42 -3.71 -11.26 0.18
C CYS A 42 -2.40 -11.64 0.85
N THR A 43 -1.59 -10.65 1.23
CA THR A 43 -0.31 -10.95 1.87
C THR A 43 -0.49 -11.50 3.26
N GLN A 44 -1.54 -11.08 3.97
CA GLN A 44 -1.86 -11.70 5.25
C GLN A 44 -2.20 -13.17 5.08
N ALA A 45 -2.99 -13.49 4.07
CA ALA A 45 -3.33 -14.89 3.78
C ALA A 45 -2.08 -15.70 3.43
N VAL A 46 -1.16 -15.09 2.66
CA VAL A 46 0.11 -15.73 2.35
C VAL A 46 0.91 -15.96 3.64
N GLY A 47 0.96 -14.97 4.52
CA GLY A 47 1.67 -15.10 5.78
C GLY A 47 1.12 -16.21 6.64
N GLU A 48 -0.19 -16.32 6.73
CA GLU A 48 -0.83 -17.39 7.49
C GLU A 48 -0.52 -18.75 6.90
N LEU A 49 -0.55 -18.84 5.58
CA LEU A 49 -0.24 -20.08 4.88
C LEU A 49 1.21 -20.50 5.12
N LYS A 50 2.14 -19.56 5.04
CA LYS A 50 3.54 -19.85 5.30
C LYS A 50 3.76 -20.30 6.73
N ALA A 51 3.13 -19.63 7.67
CA ALA A 51 3.25 -20.01 9.08
C ALA A 51 2.72 -21.43 9.30
N ALA A 52 1.60 -21.76 8.69
CA ALA A 52 1.01 -23.08 8.84
C ALA A 52 1.90 -24.18 8.25
N ARG A 53 2.73 -23.84 7.27
CA ARG A 53 3.62 -24.80 6.61
C ARG A 53 5.07 -24.70 7.06
N GLY A 54 5.33 -23.88 8.08
CA GLY A 54 6.70 -23.74 8.58
C GLY A 54 7.66 -23.02 7.64
N MET A 55 7.12 -22.19 6.73
CA MET A 55 7.95 -21.44 5.80
C MET A 55 8.34 -20.09 6.40
N PRO A 56 9.52 -19.57 6.03
CA PRO A 56 9.93 -18.26 6.57
C PRO A 56 9.07 -17.13 6.02
N PRO A 57 8.83 -16.06 6.80
CA PRO A 57 8.01 -14.95 6.31
C PRO A 57 8.65 -14.19 5.17
N ALA A 58 9.96 -14.01 5.18
CA ALA A 58 10.64 -13.30 4.11
C ALA A 58 11.00 -14.25 2.96
N ASP A 59 10.99 -13.72 1.76
CA ASP A 59 11.28 -14.49 0.55
C ASP A 59 12.11 -13.60 -0.38
N PRO A 60 13.43 -13.51 -0.14
CA PRO A 60 14.26 -12.60 -0.93
C PRO A 60 14.21 -12.83 -2.45
N PRO A 61 14.21 -14.08 -2.97
CA PRO A 61 14.09 -14.24 -4.42
C PRO A 61 12.78 -13.67 -4.95
N ARG A 62 11.71 -13.83 -4.20
CA ARG A 62 10.41 -13.27 -4.60
C ARG A 62 10.46 -11.74 -4.63
N GLU A 63 11.12 -11.14 -3.64
CA GLU A 63 11.22 -9.69 -3.57
C GLU A 63 12.01 -9.13 -4.74
N VAL A 64 13.10 -9.81 -5.13
CA VAL A 64 13.87 -9.40 -6.29
C VAL A 64 13.00 -9.45 -7.55
N ALA A 65 12.26 -10.53 -7.72
CA ALA A 65 11.37 -10.66 -8.87
C ALA A 65 10.29 -9.60 -8.88
N GLN A 66 9.74 -9.27 -7.73
CA GLN A 66 8.71 -8.23 -7.62
C GLN A 66 9.25 -6.87 -8.01
N VAL A 67 10.46 -6.53 -7.55
CA VAL A 67 11.08 -5.26 -7.89
C VAL A 67 11.28 -5.17 -9.40
N ALA A 68 11.82 -6.23 -10.02
CA ALA A 68 12.06 -6.23 -11.46
C ALA A 68 10.75 -6.05 -12.22
N ARG A 69 9.72 -6.76 -11.83
CA ARG A 69 8.42 -6.65 -12.47
C ARG A 69 7.84 -5.24 -12.31
N LEU A 70 7.93 -4.69 -11.11
CA LEU A 70 7.35 -3.37 -10.86
C LEU A 70 8.08 -2.28 -11.63
N ARG A 71 9.41 -2.40 -11.74
CA ARG A 71 10.16 -1.44 -12.52
C ARG A 71 9.74 -1.49 -14.00
N ALA A 72 9.54 -2.67 -14.54
CA ALA A 72 9.07 -2.81 -15.92
C ALA A 72 7.69 -2.22 -16.11
N LEU A 73 6.78 -2.50 -15.17
CA LEU A 73 5.44 -1.93 -15.24
C LEU A 73 5.45 -0.42 -15.13
N ALA A 74 6.30 0.12 -14.25
CA ALA A 74 6.42 1.56 -14.09
C ALA A 74 6.91 2.20 -15.38
N ASP A 75 7.89 1.58 -16.02
CA ASP A 75 8.42 2.09 -17.28
C ASP A 75 7.32 2.13 -18.34
N GLU A 76 6.55 1.06 -18.47
CA GLU A 76 5.42 1.02 -19.40
C GLU A 76 4.40 2.11 -19.12
N ALA A 77 4.17 2.37 -17.84
CA ALA A 77 3.14 3.33 -17.42
C ALA A 77 3.63 4.79 -17.43
N GLY A 78 4.92 5.00 -17.71
CA GLY A 78 5.48 6.35 -17.67
C GLY A 78 5.73 6.85 -16.27
N LEU A 79 5.91 5.94 -15.31
CA LEU A 79 6.23 6.28 -13.93
C LEU A 79 7.70 6.01 -13.67
N ASP A 80 8.35 6.87 -12.89
CA ASP A 80 9.76 6.70 -12.56
C ASP A 80 9.97 5.32 -11.89
N PRO A 81 10.78 4.44 -12.49
CA PRO A 81 11.01 3.11 -11.90
C PRO A 81 11.67 3.15 -10.53
N GLN A 82 12.52 4.15 -10.26
CA GLN A 82 13.14 4.27 -8.95
C GLN A 82 12.10 4.59 -7.88
N PHE A 83 11.16 5.45 -8.21
CA PHE A 83 10.08 5.76 -7.28
C PHE A 83 9.22 4.52 -7.03
N ALA A 84 8.90 3.79 -8.10
CA ALA A 84 8.09 2.58 -7.98
C ALA A 84 8.79 1.53 -7.09
N GLU A 85 10.09 1.38 -7.26
CA GLU A 85 10.86 0.46 -6.44
C GLU A 85 10.86 0.89 -4.97
N ALA A 86 11.08 2.17 -4.71
CA ALA A 86 11.07 2.68 -3.33
C ALA A 86 9.72 2.45 -2.68
N PHE A 87 8.65 2.68 -3.43
CA PHE A 87 7.30 2.47 -2.94
C PHE A 87 7.06 1.00 -2.60
N LEU A 88 7.45 0.09 -3.49
CA LEU A 88 7.29 -1.34 -3.25
C LEU A 88 8.11 -1.80 -2.06
N ASN A 89 9.35 -1.32 -1.94
CA ASN A 89 10.20 -1.68 -0.81
C ASN A 89 9.56 -1.26 0.51
N PHE A 90 8.95 -0.08 0.53
CA PHE A 90 8.24 0.37 1.72
C PHE A 90 7.08 -0.58 2.06
N ILE A 91 6.30 -0.96 1.05
CA ILE A 91 5.16 -1.85 1.25
C ILE A 91 5.63 -3.23 1.74
N ILE A 92 6.71 -3.76 1.16
CA ILE A 92 7.23 -5.06 1.57
C ILE A 92 7.69 -5.01 3.02
N ALA A 93 8.39 -3.96 3.41
CA ALA A 93 8.86 -3.80 4.78
C ALA A 93 7.68 -3.75 5.76
N GLU A 94 6.61 -3.04 5.40
CA GLU A 94 5.43 -2.95 6.25
C GLU A 94 4.73 -4.30 6.38
N VAL A 95 4.64 -5.04 5.27
CA VAL A 95 4.01 -6.37 5.29
C VAL A 95 4.80 -7.32 6.19
N ILE A 96 6.12 -7.34 6.05
CA ILE A 96 6.95 -8.22 6.87
C ILE A 96 6.83 -7.83 8.33
N HIS A 97 6.88 -6.54 8.63
CA HIS A 97 6.74 -6.06 10.00
C HIS A 97 5.40 -6.48 10.59
N HIS A 98 4.34 -6.37 9.79
CA HIS A 98 3.00 -6.77 10.22
C HIS A 98 2.94 -8.27 10.53
N HIS A 99 3.52 -9.08 9.64
CA HIS A 99 3.56 -10.53 9.85
C HIS A 99 4.35 -10.90 11.11
N GLU A 100 5.45 -10.22 11.36
CA GLU A 100 6.23 -10.45 12.56
C GLU A 100 5.45 -10.11 13.80
N ARG A 101 4.69 -9.02 13.77
CA ARG A 101 3.86 -8.65 14.90
C ARG A 101 2.78 -9.69 15.17
N ILE A 102 2.18 -10.23 14.11
CA ILE A 102 1.17 -11.28 14.27
C ILE A 102 1.80 -12.51 14.91
N ALA A 103 2.94 -12.94 14.41
CA ALA A 103 3.63 -14.10 14.95
C ALA A 103 4.04 -13.87 16.41
N GLY A 104 4.59 -12.70 16.70
CA GLY A 104 4.98 -12.34 18.05
C GLY A 104 3.78 -12.28 18.97
N GLY A 105 2.69 -11.68 18.51
CA GLY A 105 1.46 -11.60 19.27
C GLY A 105 0.89 -12.97 19.56
N SER A 106 0.97 -13.87 18.58
CA SER A 106 0.49 -15.24 18.79
C SER A 106 1.32 -15.98 19.80
N SER A 107 2.66 -15.84 19.74
CA SER A 107 3.54 -16.56 20.64
C SER A 107 3.56 -15.97 22.05
N SER A 108 3.23 -14.69 22.17
CA SER A 108 3.22 -14.02 23.47
C SER A 108 1.84 -13.52 23.81
N ALA A 109 0.84 -14.30 23.47
CA ALA A 109 -0.54 -13.86 23.48
C ALA A 109 -0.95 -13.17 24.76
N GLY A 110 -0.55 -13.59 25.85
CA GLY A 110 -1.00 -12.97 27.09
C GLY A 110 -0.20 -11.76 27.50
N SER A 111 0.92 -11.51 26.88
CA SER A 111 1.84 -10.49 27.36
C SER A 111 1.95 -9.30 26.47
N ASP A 112 1.45 -9.40 25.27
CA ASP A 112 1.61 -8.31 24.31
C ASP A 112 0.27 -7.76 23.91
N PRO A 113 -0.12 -6.66 24.51
CA PRO A 113 -1.41 -6.05 24.18
C PRO A 113 -1.41 -5.36 22.85
N GLY A 114 -0.26 -5.03 22.36
CA GLY A 114 -0.21 -4.25 21.15
C GLY A 114 0.01 -4.96 19.93
#